data_e1108ae5cf4c82ef209f8d05fddd68da
#
_entry.id   e1108ae5cf4c82ef209f8d05fddd68da
#
_cell.length_a   1.000
_cell.length_b   1.000
_cell.length_c   1.000
_cell.angle_alpha   90.00
_cell.angle_beta   90.00
_cell.angle_gamma   90.00
#
_symmetry.space_group_name_H-M   'P 1'
#
loop_
_entity.id
_entity.type
_entity.pdbx_description
1 polymer ?
#
loop_
_entity_poly.entity_id
_entity_poly.type
_entity_poly.pdbx_seq_one_letter_code
_entity_poly.pdbx_strand_id
1 'polypeptide(L)'
;MSFVTNITGTKRPNFLESEVGLVLKTREIPASMGVQDGLYKTVVPGTPYPSNDANTVGIVFETVDVTSGNMPGSVLVAGRVLAENLNLATAAKTALAGKGIVFVDTPAVTRGYTVTYDKNDGTGTPPVDTNSYFEGSIAQVSTDYPLTKSNNTQTGWSTSKGGAAVTEVEITGDVTLYPVWTTNG
;
A
#
# COMPACT_ATOMS: atom_id res chain seq x y z
N MET A 1 -38.48 23.26 -13.03
CA MET A 1 -37.23 23.10 -12.23
C MET A 1 -36.69 21.73 -12.54
N SER A 2 -35.54 21.65 -13.17
CA SER A 2 -34.91 20.37 -13.53
C SER A 2 -34.03 19.94 -12.33
N PHE A 3 -34.41 18.85 -11.67
CA PHE A 3 -33.54 18.21 -10.70
C PHE A 3 -32.53 17.35 -11.46
N VAL A 4 -31.34 17.87 -11.67
CA VAL A 4 -30.20 17.06 -12.09
C VAL A 4 -29.68 16.36 -10.84
N THR A 5 -30.16 15.14 -10.60
CA THR A 5 -29.52 14.25 -9.66
C THR A 5 -28.25 13.74 -10.34
N ASN A 6 -27.10 14.28 -10.00
CA ASN A 6 -25.82 13.64 -10.30
C ASN A 6 -25.76 12.34 -9.51
N ILE A 7 -26.18 11.25 -10.12
CA ILE A 7 -25.85 9.90 -9.64
C ILE A 7 -24.36 9.71 -9.97
N THR A 8 -23.50 10.21 -9.09
CA THR A 8 -22.11 9.76 -9.04
C THR A 8 -22.18 8.29 -8.72
N GLY A 9 -21.82 7.44 -9.68
CA GLY A 9 -21.81 5.98 -9.50
C GLY A 9 -21.13 5.64 -8.17
N THR A 10 -21.72 4.73 -7.43
CA THR A 10 -21.25 4.31 -6.09
C THR A 10 -19.79 3.86 -6.24
N LYS A 11 -18.86 4.70 -5.82
CA LYS A 11 -17.45 4.40 -5.92
C LYS A 11 -17.18 3.23 -4.97
N ARG A 12 -16.61 2.14 -5.50
CA ARG A 12 -16.24 0.97 -4.68
C ARG A 12 -15.46 1.44 -3.44
N PRO A 13 -15.86 1.02 -2.22
CA PRO A 13 -15.13 1.39 -1.02
C PRO A 13 -13.67 0.91 -1.08
N ASN A 14 -12.75 1.75 -0.65
CA ASN A 14 -11.31 1.47 -0.70
C ASN A 14 -10.87 0.30 0.19
N PHE A 15 -11.69 -0.08 1.16
CA PHE A 15 -11.43 -1.23 2.04
C PHE A 15 -11.91 -2.57 1.46
N LEU A 16 -12.66 -2.58 0.36
CA LEU A 16 -13.13 -3.82 -0.26
C LEU A 16 -12.03 -4.40 -1.16
N GLU A 17 -11.51 -5.58 -0.80
CA GLU A 17 -10.50 -6.27 -1.63
C GLU A 17 -11.14 -6.91 -2.86
N SER A 18 -12.26 -7.61 -2.69
CA SER A 18 -12.95 -8.34 -3.75
C SER A 18 -14.46 -8.30 -3.56
N GLU A 19 -15.21 -8.35 -4.67
CA GLU A 19 -16.66 -8.51 -4.65
C GLU A 19 -17.10 -9.98 -4.55
N VAL A 20 -16.15 -10.91 -4.65
CA VAL A 20 -16.42 -12.35 -4.51
C VAL A 20 -16.77 -12.68 -3.08
N GLY A 21 -17.95 -13.25 -2.86
CA GLY A 21 -18.46 -13.58 -1.53
C GLY A 21 -18.95 -12.38 -0.71
N LEU A 22 -19.13 -11.22 -1.36
CA LEU A 22 -19.69 -10.03 -0.73
C LEU A 22 -21.15 -10.27 -0.30
N VAL A 23 -21.42 -10.04 0.99
CA VAL A 23 -22.79 -10.07 1.53
C VAL A 23 -23.08 -8.75 2.23
N LEU A 24 -24.03 -8.01 1.68
CA LEU A 24 -24.56 -6.78 2.26
C LEU A 24 -25.93 -7.05 2.90
N LYS A 25 -26.17 -6.41 4.05
CA LYS A 25 -27.47 -6.38 4.71
C LYS A 25 -27.87 -4.95 5.01
N THR A 26 -29.12 -4.60 4.69
CA THR A 26 -29.67 -3.32 5.11
C THR A 26 -29.89 -3.34 6.63
N ARG A 27 -29.36 -2.31 7.29
CA ARG A 27 -29.48 -2.10 8.74
C ARG A 27 -29.91 -0.65 9.00
N GLU A 28 -30.57 -0.44 10.13
CA GLU A 28 -30.79 0.91 10.62
C GLU A 28 -29.48 1.45 11.20
N ILE A 29 -28.95 2.51 10.61
CA ILE A 29 -27.73 3.18 11.06
C ILE A 29 -28.11 4.28 12.04
N PRO A 30 -27.75 4.16 13.32
CA PRO A 30 -28.08 5.15 14.33
C PRO A 30 -27.44 6.51 14.06
N ALA A 31 -28.17 7.58 14.26
CA ALA A 31 -27.66 8.93 14.16
C ALA A 31 -26.47 9.20 15.10
N SER A 32 -26.37 8.44 16.21
CA SER A 32 -25.25 8.53 17.15
C SER A 32 -23.91 8.11 16.54
N MET A 33 -23.91 7.29 15.48
CA MET A 33 -22.69 6.88 14.78
C MET A 33 -22.16 7.94 13.82
N GLY A 34 -22.96 8.94 13.45
CA GLY A 34 -22.60 9.95 12.49
C GLY A 34 -21.64 10.99 13.06
N VAL A 35 -20.72 11.42 12.21
CA VAL A 35 -19.81 12.55 12.46
C VAL A 35 -20.40 13.80 11.82
N GLN A 36 -20.43 14.91 12.57
CA GLN A 36 -20.92 16.20 12.07
C GLN A 36 -19.89 16.83 11.13
N ASP A 37 -20.36 17.21 9.95
CA ASP A 37 -19.57 17.99 8.99
C ASP A 37 -20.46 19.13 8.45
N GLY A 38 -20.24 20.33 8.96
CA GLY A 38 -21.08 21.49 8.65
C GLY A 38 -22.53 21.28 9.05
N LEU A 39 -23.44 21.32 8.08
CA LEU A 39 -24.88 21.12 8.26
C LEU A 39 -25.32 19.66 8.22
N TYR A 40 -24.44 18.75 7.83
CA TYR A 40 -24.73 17.34 7.64
C TYR A 40 -24.11 16.48 8.73
N LYS A 41 -24.75 15.38 9.04
CA LYS A 41 -24.22 14.35 9.92
C LYS A 41 -24.20 13.03 9.17
N THR A 42 -22.99 12.49 8.92
CA THR A 42 -22.81 11.33 8.05
C THR A 42 -22.04 10.22 8.72
N VAL A 43 -22.39 8.98 8.38
CA VAL A 43 -21.59 7.79 8.68
C VAL A 43 -20.86 7.41 7.40
N VAL A 44 -19.54 7.34 7.46
CA VAL A 44 -18.71 7.07 6.29
C VAL A 44 -18.47 5.57 6.05
N PRO A 45 -18.19 5.14 4.81
CA PRO A 45 -17.79 3.77 4.52
C PRO A 45 -16.58 3.34 5.36
N GLY A 46 -16.57 2.09 5.79
CA GLY A 46 -15.51 1.56 6.67
C GLY A 46 -15.79 1.70 8.16
N THR A 47 -16.87 2.41 8.55
CA THR A 47 -17.26 2.53 9.97
C THR A 47 -17.75 1.19 10.50
N PRO A 48 -17.19 0.68 11.61
CA PRO A 48 -17.65 -0.56 12.25
C PRO A 48 -19.07 -0.38 12.82
N TYR A 49 -19.94 -1.38 12.62
CA TYR A 49 -21.36 -1.34 13.00
C TYR A 49 -21.69 -2.47 13.97
N PRO A 50 -22.49 -2.22 15.02
CA PRO A 50 -22.99 -0.92 15.52
C PRO A 50 -21.95 -0.14 16.34
N SER A 51 -20.84 -0.75 16.69
CA SER A 51 -19.75 -0.18 17.53
C SER A 51 -18.40 -0.76 17.13
N ASN A 52 -17.30 -0.13 17.57
CA ASN A 52 -15.93 -0.59 17.29
C ASN A 52 -15.39 -1.43 18.47
N ASP A 53 -16.05 -2.53 18.77
CA ASP A 53 -15.73 -3.42 19.90
C ASP A 53 -16.12 -4.89 19.59
N ALA A 54 -16.20 -5.73 20.61
CA ALA A 54 -16.61 -7.13 20.49
C ALA A 54 -18.07 -7.34 20.00
N ASN A 55 -18.90 -6.30 20.01
CA ASN A 55 -20.29 -6.35 19.51
C ASN A 55 -20.40 -6.01 18.02
N THR A 56 -19.31 -5.68 17.37
CA THR A 56 -19.27 -5.37 15.93
C THR A 56 -19.85 -6.54 15.12
N VAL A 57 -20.81 -6.25 14.25
CA VAL A 57 -21.49 -7.27 13.42
C VAL A 57 -21.28 -7.04 11.92
N GLY A 58 -20.67 -5.93 11.53
CA GLY A 58 -20.41 -5.60 10.14
C GLY A 58 -19.68 -4.26 9.98
N ILE A 59 -19.56 -3.83 8.75
CA ILE A 59 -18.88 -2.59 8.37
C ILE A 59 -19.83 -1.80 7.46
N VAL A 60 -20.03 -0.52 7.73
CA VAL A 60 -20.85 0.36 6.88
C VAL A 60 -20.23 0.43 5.49
N PHE A 61 -21.02 0.15 4.46
CA PHE A 61 -20.52 -0.03 3.11
C PHE A 61 -20.51 1.25 2.27
N GLU A 62 -21.48 2.12 2.52
CA GLU A 62 -21.69 3.37 1.80
C GLU A 62 -21.86 4.55 2.77
N THR A 63 -21.74 5.77 2.28
CA THR A 63 -22.02 6.95 3.11
C THR A 63 -23.52 7.04 3.39
N VAL A 64 -23.88 7.16 4.66
CA VAL A 64 -25.25 7.30 5.12
C VAL A 64 -25.42 8.67 5.77
N ASP A 65 -26.33 9.49 5.25
CA ASP A 65 -26.72 10.76 5.85
C ASP A 65 -27.72 10.49 6.99
N VAL A 66 -27.31 10.78 8.20
CA VAL A 66 -28.09 10.59 9.44
C VAL A 66 -28.44 11.92 10.10
N THR A 67 -28.42 13.02 9.33
CA THR A 67 -28.74 14.37 9.82
C THR A 67 -30.14 14.46 10.42
N SER A 68 -31.11 13.79 9.78
CA SER A 68 -32.52 13.80 10.19
C SER A 68 -32.89 12.69 11.19
N GLY A 69 -31.94 11.87 11.61
CA GLY A 69 -32.18 10.75 12.51
C GLY A 69 -31.56 9.44 12.04
N ASN A 70 -32.00 8.32 12.60
CA ASN A 70 -31.57 6.99 12.17
C ASN A 70 -32.03 6.72 10.73
N MET A 71 -31.14 6.16 9.91
CA MET A 71 -31.42 5.93 8.48
C MET A 71 -31.02 4.51 8.07
N PRO A 72 -31.73 3.91 7.11
CA PRO A 72 -31.30 2.64 6.55
C PRO A 72 -30.01 2.80 5.77
N GLY A 73 -29.09 1.84 5.92
CA GLY A 73 -27.82 1.80 5.20
C GLY A 73 -27.34 0.37 4.95
N SER A 74 -26.46 0.21 3.97
CA SER A 74 -25.86 -1.07 3.65
C SER A 74 -24.69 -1.38 4.57
N VAL A 75 -24.72 -2.56 5.20
CA VAL A 75 -23.68 -3.05 6.10
C VAL A 75 -23.10 -4.34 5.51
N LEU A 76 -21.80 -4.35 5.31
CA LEU A 76 -21.04 -5.55 4.93
C LEU A 76 -20.98 -6.51 6.11
N VAL A 77 -21.47 -7.71 5.93
CA VAL A 77 -21.51 -8.76 6.98
C VAL A 77 -20.68 -9.99 6.63
N ALA A 78 -20.29 -10.15 5.36
CA ALA A 78 -19.32 -11.14 4.92
C ALA A 78 -18.64 -10.64 3.64
N GLY A 79 -17.40 -11.07 3.43
CA GLY A 79 -16.58 -10.67 2.27
C GLY A 79 -15.11 -10.49 2.63
N ARG A 80 -14.32 -10.09 1.65
CA ARG A 80 -12.87 -9.89 1.78
C ARG A 80 -12.55 -8.40 1.85
N VAL A 81 -11.85 -7.98 2.89
CA VAL A 81 -11.55 -6.57 3.16
C VAL A 81 -10.05 -6.35 3.43
N LEU A 82 -9.55 -5.20 3.00
CA LEU A 82 -8.19 -4.73 3.27
C LEU A 82 -8.14 -4.16 4.69
N ALA A 83 -7.45 -4.83 5.60
CA ALA A 83 -7.40 -4.48 7.02
C ALA A 83 -6.79 -3.09 7.26
N GLU A 84 -5.83 -2.69 6.45
CA GLU A 84 -5.12 -1.41 6.56
C GLU A 84 -5.99 -0.19 6.26
N ASN A 85 -7.03 -0.38 5.43
CA ASN A 85 -7.97 0.69 5.05
C ASN A 85 -9.14 0.83 6.05
N LEU A 86 -9.08 0.12 7.18
CA LEU A 86 -10.12 0.10 8.20
C LEU A 86 -9.56 0.47 9.57
N ASN A 87 -10.19 1.42 10.23
CA ASN A 87 -9.85 1.77 11.62
C ASN A 87 -10.67 0.92 12.60
N LEU A 88 -10.25 -0.33 12.80
CA LEU A 88 -10.93 -1.29 13.66
C LEU A 88 -10.11 -1.59 14.92
N ALA A 89 -10.78 -1.57 16.07
CA ALA A 89 -10.22 -2.10 17.30
C ALA A 89 -9.97 -3.62 17.16
N THR A 90 -8.98 -4.16 17.89
CA THR A 90 -8.66 -5.59 17.88
C THR A 90 -9.88 -6.47 18.20
N ALA A 91 -10.70 -6.06 19.18
CA ALA A 91 -11.91 -6.77 19.54
C ALA A 91 -12.95 -6.80 18.40
N ALA A 92 -13.09 -5.70 17.65
CA ALA A 92 -13.96 -5.62 16.48
C ALA A 92 -13.44 -6.53 15.34
N LYS A 93 -12.14 -6.53 15.06
CA LYS A 93 -11.53 -7.44 14.07
C LYS A 93 -11.81 -8.90 14.40
N THR A 94 -11.61 -9.30 15.67
CA THR A 94 -11.89 -10.66 16.14
C THR A 94 -13.36 -11.03 15.98
N ALA A 95 -14.28 -10.13 16.35
CA ALA A 95 -15.72 -10.33 16.20
C ALA A 95 -16.14 -10.49 14.74
N LEU A 96 -15.58 -9.71 13.82
CA LEU A 96 -15.88 -9.73 12.39
C LEU A 96 -15.32 -10.98 11.71
N ALA A 97 -14.10 -11.40 12.06
CA ALA A 97 -13.49 -12.62 11.52
C ALA A 97 -14.33 -13.86 11.82
N GLY A 98 -14.96 -13.93 13.01
CA GLY A 98 -15.87 -15.00 13.40
C GLY A 98 -17.21 -15.00 12.64
N LYS A 99 -17.52 -13.93 11.88
CA LYS A 99 -18.80 -13.74 11.18
C LYS A 99 -18.73 -13.79 9.66
N GLY A 100 -17.56 -14.18 9.10
CA GLY A 100 -17.39 -14.34 7.66
C GLY A 100 -16.73 -13.15 6.96
N ILE A 101 -16.20 -12.18 7.69
CA ILE A 101 -15.31 -11.16 7.14
C ILE A 101 -13.87 -11.69 7.17
N VAL A 102 -13.27 -11.79 5.99
CA VAL A 102 -11.88 -12.20 5.81
C VAL A 102 -11.04 -10.93 5.67
N PHE A 103 -10.18 -10.71 6.63
CA PHE A 103 -9.19 -9.64 6.55
C PHE A 103 -8.05 -10.11 5.65
N VAL A 104 -7.83 -9.39 4.58
CA VAL A 104 -6.68 -9.59 3.70
C VAL A 104 -5.71 -8.50 4.07
N ASP A 105 -4.54 -8.92 4.52
CA ASP A 105 -3.43 -7.99 4.53
C ASP A 105 -3.09 -7.76 3.05
N THR A 106 -3.07 -6.51 2.59
CA THR A 106 -2.33 -6.25 1.37
C THR A 106 -0.95 -6.85 1.64
N PRO A 107 -0.41 -7.67 0.72
CA PRO A 107 1.00 -8.00 0.83
C PRO A 107 1.68 -6.66 1.06
N ALA A 108 2.37 -6.52 2.18
CA ALA A 108 3.07 -5.29 2.51
C ALA A 108 3.66 -4.84 1.18
N VAL A 109 3.30 -3.63 0.70
CA VAL A 109 3.99 -3.07 -0.47
C VAL A 109 5.41 -3.14 0.00
N THR A 110 6.11 -4.17 -0.47
CA THR A 110 7.41 -4.54 0.01
C THR A 110 8.20 -3.27 -0.20
N ARG A 111 8.64 -2.66 0.86
CA ARG A 111 9.38 -1.42 0.89
C ARG A 111 10.31 -1.52 -0.29
N GLY A 112 10.09 -0.68 -1.32
CA GLY A 112 10.82 -0.87 -2.54
C GLY A 112 12.30 -0.88 -2.23
N TYR A 113 12.96 -1.94 -2.61
CA TYR A 113 14.40 -2.08 -2.44
C TYR A 113 15.12 -1.05 -3.29
N THR A 114 16.28 -0.63 -2.86
CA THR A 114 17.08 0.39 -3.51
C THR A 114 18.39 -0.19 -4.05
N VAL A 115 18.87 0.38 -5.16
CA VAL A 115 20.21 0.11 -5.67
C VAL A 115 21.08 1.34 -5.39
N THR A 116 22.16 1.13 -4.66
CA THR A 116 23.10 2.18 -4.27
C THR A 116 24.47 1.90 -4.89
N TYR A 117 25.09 2.91 -5.46
CA TYR A 117 26.45 2.82 -6.00
C TYR A 117 27.45 3.40 -4.99
N ASP A 118 28.29 2.55 -4.46
CA ASP A 118 29.36 2.94 -3.53
C ASP A 118 30.62 3.28 -4.31
N LYS A 119 31.31 4.36 -3.94
CA LYS A 119 32.58 4.73 -4.60
C LYS A 119 33.74 3.83 -4.18
N ASN A 120 33.59 3.07 -3.08
CA ASN A 120 34.64 2.26 -2.49
C ASN A 120 35.98 3.04 -2.46
N ASP A 121 37.04 2.55 -3.07
CA ASP A 121 38.35 3.24 -3.11
C ASP A 121 38.49 4.25 -4.29
N GLY A 122 37.41 4.56 -5.01
CA GLY A 122 37.38 5.51 -6.09
C GLY A 122 37.22 6.96 -5.64
N THR A 123 37.64 7.88 -6.47
CA THR A 123 37.42 9.32 -6.33
C THR A 123 36.39 9.77 -7.37
N GLY A 124 35.45 10.61 -6.99
CA GLY A 124 34.37 11.10 -7.85
C GLY A 124 32.99 10.91 -7.20
N THR A 125 31.94 11.14 -7.99
CA THR A 125 30.55 10.97 -7.56
C THR A 125 29.97 9.77 -8.30
N PRO A 126 29.51 8.72 -7.57
CA PRO A 126 28.85 7.57 -8.19
C PRO A 126 27.53 7.97 -8.85
N PRO A 127 27.00 7.16 -9.79
CA PRO A 127 25.64 7.31 -10.27
C PRO A 127 24.64 7.21 -9.13
N VAL A 128 23.47 7.81 -9.33
CA VAL A 128 22.34 7.70 -8.39
C VAL A 128 21.21 6.96 -9.09
N ASP A 129 20.77 5.84 -8.52
CA ASP A 129 19.53 5.20 -8.92
C ASP A 129 18.37 5.74 -8.06
N THR A 130 17.39 6.33 -8.70
CA THR A 130 16.18 6.89 -8.05
C THR A 130 14.99 5.96 -8.08
N ASN A 131 15.15 4.76 -8.67
CA ASN A 131 14.08 3.78 -8.77
C ASN A 131 13.89 3.05 -7.43
N SER A 132 12.70 2.51 -7.28
CA SER A 132 12.32 1.61 -6.22
C SER A 132 11.93 0.26 -6.83
N TYR A 133 12.47 -0.81 -6.32
CA TYR A 133 12.35 -2.15 -6.91
C TYR A 133 11.55 -3.09 -6.01
N PHE A 134 10.77 -3.98 -6.60
CA PHE A 134 10.12 -5.07 -5.88
C PHE A 134 11.03 -6.31 -5.83
N GLU A 135 10.82 -7.16 -4.83
CA GLU A 135 11.49 -8.45 -4.75
C GLU A 135 11.25 -9.28 -6.02
N GLY A 136 12.30 -9.90 -6.55
CA GLY A 136 12.29 -10.66 -7.79
C GLY A 136 12.34 -9.82 -9.07
N SER A 137 12.36 -8.47 -8.99
CA SER A 137 12.56 -7.62 -10.17
C SER A 137 14.04 -7.59 -10.59
N ILE A 138 14.31 -7.21 -11.84
CA ILE A 138 15.65 -7.05 -12.39
C ILE A 138 15.97 -5.55 -12.48
N ALA A 139 17.00 -5.12 -11.79
CA ALA A 139 17.56 -3.78 -11.93
C ALA A 139 18.65 -3.75 -12.99
N GLN A 140 18.57 -2.80 -13.92
CA GLN A 140 19.63 -2.55 -14.89
C GLN A 140 20.74 -1.73 -14.23
N VAL A 141 21.96 -2.20 -14.35
CA VAL A 141 23.13 -1.54 -13.77
C VAL A 141 23.59 -0.38 -14.66
N SER A 142 23.97 0.75 -14.04
CA SER A 142 24.44 1.92 -14.77
C SER A 142 25.66 1.59 -15.65
N THR A 143 25.65 2.12 -16.85
CA THR A 143 26.79 2.07 -17.77
C THR A 143 27.72 3.27 -17.60
N ASP A 144 27.42 4.17 -16.68
CA ASP A 144 28.28 5.30 -16.34
C ASP A 144 29.38 4.86 -15.36
N TYR A 145 30.62 5.19 -15.69
CA TYR A 145 31.82 4.86 -14.90
C TYR A 145 32.58 6.13 -14.52
N PRO A 146 32.00 6.99 -13.66
CA PRO A 146 32.55 8.33 -13.39
C PRO A 146 33.68 8.35 -12.37
N LEU A 147 34.00 7.21 -11.77
CA LEU A 147 34.99 7.15 -10.72
C LEU A 147 36.41 7.00 -11.29
N THR A 148 37.36 7.61 -10.62
CA THR A 148 38.80 7.53 -10.94
C THR A 148 39.58 6.89 -9.81
N LYS A 149 40.61 6.11 -10.14
CA LYS A 149 41.54 5.51 -9.19
C LYS A 149 42.95 5.48 -9.83
N SER A 150 43.99 5.83 -9.07
CA SER A 150 45.38 5.87 -9.59
C SER A 150 45.77 4.54 -10.24
N ASN A 151 46.29 4.61 -11.46
CA ASN A 151 46.75 3.46 -12.28
C ASN A 151 45.64 2.42 -12.55
N ASN A 152 44.36 2.81 -12.51
CA ASN A 152 43.23 1.91 -12.77
C ASN A 152 42.22 2.61 -13.66
N THR A 153 41.50 1.83 -14.46
CA THR A 153 40.33 2.25 -15.24
C THR A 153 39.11 1.55 -14.69
N GLN A 154 38.04 2.30 -14.44
CA GLN A 154 36.75 1.70 -14.07
C GLN A 154 36.13 1.02 -15.29
N THR A 155 35.75 -0.26 -15.14
CA THR A 155 35.23 -1.09 -16.26
C THR A 155 33.85 -1.64 -15.99
N GLY A 156 33.25 -1.36 -14.83
CA GLY A 156 31.93 -1.84 -14.48
C GLY A 156 31.56 -1.61 -13.04
N TRP A 157 30.48 -2.26 -12.67
CA TRP A 157 29.93 -2.33 -11.31
C TRP A 157 29.71 -3.78 -10.93
N SER A 158 29.89 -4.11 -9.65
CA SER A 158 29.74 -5.47 -9.12
C SER A 158 28.94 -5.45 -7.82
N THR A 159 28.22 -6.51 -7.52
CA THR A 159 27.50 -6.73 -6.24
C THR A 159 28.44 -7.02 -5.07
N SER A 160 29.72 -7.23 -5.32
CA SER A 160 30.74 -7.46 -4.29
C SER A 160 32.04 -6.72 -4.59
N LYS A 161 32.78 -6.32 -3.55
CA LYS A 161 34.09 -5.69 -3.69
C LYS A 161 35.06 -6.65 -4.36
N GLY A 162 35.65 -6.23 -5.50
CA GLY A 162 36.56 -7.06 -6.28
C GLY A 162 35.91 -8.17 -7.11
N GLY A 163 34.58 -8.19 -7.18
CA GLY A 163 33.81 -9.13 -7.99
C GLY A 163 33.81 -8.78 -9.47
N ALA A 164 33.27 -9.67 -10.30
CA ALA A 164 33.09 -9.44 -11.74
C ALA A 164 32.00 -8.39 -11.99
N ALA A 165 32.15 -7.64 -13.10
CA ALA A 165 31.12 -6.68 -13.52
C ALA A 165 29.81 -7.39 -13.89
N VAL A 166 28.70 -6.76 -13.51
CA VAL A 166 27.34 -7.21 -13.85
C VAL A 166 26.63 -6.11 -14.63
N THR A 167 25.72 -6.50 -15.51
CA THR A 167 24.89 -5.57 -16.30
C THR A 167 23.47 -5.44 -15.73
N GLU A 168 23.07 -6.41 -14.93
CA GLU A 168 21.76 -6.47 -14.27
C GLU A 168 21.88 -7.20 -12.93
N VAL A 169 20.95 -6.95 -12.02
CA VAL A 169 20.89 -7.58 -10.70
C VAL A 169 19.46 -7.96 -10.36
N GLU A 170 19.25 -9.20 -9.95
CA GLU A 170 17.98 -9.63 -9.36
C GLU A 170 17.86 -9.04 -7.94
N ILE A 171 16.73 -8.40 -7.66
CA ILE A 171 16.48 -7.73 -6.39
C ILE A 171 15.87 -8.69 -5.39
N THR A 172 16.62 -9.03 -4.37
CA THR A 172 16.16 -9.81 -3.21
C THR A 172 16.25 -9.03 -1.89
N GLY A 173 16.67 -7.76 -1.98
CA GLY A 173 16.88 -6.83 -0.87
C GLY A 173 17.51 -5.55 -1.38
N ASP A 174 17.89 -4.64 -0.48
CA ASP A 174 18.72 -3.48 -0.84
C ASP A 174 20.07 -3.95 -1.39
N VAL A 175 20.47 -3.40 -2.54
CA VAL A 175 21.69 -3.78 -3.25
C VAL A 175 22.69 -2.63 -3.20
N THR A 176 23.95 -2.93 -2.88
CA THR A 176 25.06 -2.00 -3.04
C THR A 176 26.00 -2.49 -4.13
N LEU A 177 26.27 -1.63 -5.11
CA LEU A 177 27.17 -1.89 -6.23
C LEU A 177 28.50 -1.17 -6.02
N TYR A 178 29.60 -1.90 -6.27
CA TYR A 178 30.98 -1.45 -6.11
C TYR A 178 31.66 -1.33 -7.45
N PRO A 179 32.56 -0.36 -7.66
CA PRO A 179 33.27 -0.22 -8.92
C PRO A 179 34.22 -1.40 -9.18
N VAL A 180 34.25 -1.84 -10.42
CA VAL A 180 35.22 -2.83 -10.92
C VAL A 180 36.37 -2.08 -11.58
N TRP A 181 37.58 -2.42 -11.19
CA TRP A 181 38.79 -1.76 -11.64
C TRP A 181 39.67 -2.69 -12.47
N THR A 182 40.20 -2.18 -13.56
CA THR A 182 41.26 -2.83 -14.34
C THR A 182 42.53 -2.01 -14.24
N THR A 183 43.66 -2.64 -13.87
CA THR A 183 44.96 -1.98 -13.75
C THR A 183 45.48 -1.58 -15.14
N ASN A 184 45.91 -0.34 -15.25
CA ASN A 184 46.56 0.16 -16.45
C ASN A 184 48.01 -0.39 -16.48
N GLY A 185 48.33 -1.13 -17.52
CA GLY A 185 49.68 -1.67 -17.73
C GLY A 185 50.72 -0.58 -18.05
#